data_c7167f9293bd5d592a701a060ceec899
#
_entry.id   c7167f9293bd5d592a701a060ceec899
#
_cell.length_a   1.000
_cell.length_b   1.000
_cell.length_c   1.000
_cell.angle_alpha   90.00
_cell.angle_beta   90.00
_cell.angle_gamma   90.00
#
_symmetry.space_group_name_H-M   'P 1'
#
loop_
_entity.id
_entity.type
_entity.pdbx_description
1 polymer ?
#
loop_
_entity_poly.entity_id
_entity_poly.type
_entity_poly.pdbx_seq_one_letter_code
_entity_poly.pdbx_strand_id
1 'polypeptide(L)'
;VESYNTSHWTIVNLYHQDTLMKGTDEREYVADLFYGTGCFDSEYSPLFLSGALRLTEGCHVTEGNSGIILYEGLAEKYGLSLGDTLEIKNGNPDDPLVECEIAGLFEVIADDDDEQATMAKPSTLYDYENYIFTDMDTMSAVSAPYTASNGNGITSVDFFVSDAAKLESIVQEVQNSTSIDWNSYYITVSNEVYERISSSIADTTTLVTTLIVVITVVSMVLIILILSMSIRSRKRETGILLAVGIAKPAVILQYVLETLLIAVVAFPLAYLSSKQVAGALGTLFGKAA
;
A
#
# COMPACT_ATOMS: atom_id res chain seq x y z
N VAL A 1 12.99 -6.46 -9.54
CA VAL A 1 12.91 -6.70 -8.10
C VAL A 1 13.74 -5.63 -7.42
N GLU A 2 13.15 -4.84 -6.52
CA GLU A 2 13.85 -3.76 -5.81
C GLU A 2 14.40 -4.24 -4.49
N SER A 3 13.64 -5.09 -3.82
CA SER A 3 14.04 -5.70 -2.55
C SER A 3 13.39 -7.07 -2.42
N TYR A 4 13.87 -7.84 -1.48
CA TYR A 4 13.28 -9.11 -1.10
C TYR A 4 13.31 -9.24 0.42
N ASN A 5 12.38 -10.03 0.97
CA ASN A 5 12.38 -10.44 2.35
C ASN A 5 12.32 -11.96 2.40
N THR A 6 13.11 -12.55 3.28
CA THR A 6 13.01 -14.00 3.55
C THR A 6 12.35 -14.20 4.88
N SER A 7 11.53 -15.22 4.98
CA SER A 7 10.91 -15.57 6.26
C SER A 7 10.95 -17.06 6.53
N HIS A 8 11.01 -17.38 7.81
CA HIS A 8 10.87 -18.70 8.36
C HIS A 8 9.85 -18.67 9.47
N TRP A 9 8.82 -19.51 9.39
CA TRP A 9 7.83 -19.56 10.43
C TRP A 9 7.81 -20.92 11.13
N THR A 10 7.49 -20.90 12.40
CA THR A 10 7.23 -22.09 13.21
C THR A 10 6.29 -21.73 14.37
N ILE A 11 5.70 -22.75 14.95
CA ILE A 11 4.87 -22.59 16.15
C ILE A 11 5.79 -22.66 17.36
N VAL A 12 5.65 -21.69 18.25
CA VAL A 12 6.52 -21.57 19.42
C VAL A 12 5.73 -21.36 20.71
N ASN A 13 6.38 -21.69 21.81
CA ASN A 13 6.00 -21.30 23.15
C ASN A 13 6.93 -20.18 23.63
N LEU A 14 6.36 -19.23 24.36
CA LEU A 14 7.11 -18.15 25.02
C LEU A 14 7.16 -18.41 26.54
N TYR A 15 8.31 -18.13 27.12
CA TYR A 15 8.51 -18.21 28.56
C TYR A 15 9.08 -16.90 29.07
N HIS A 16 8.64 -16.50 30.25
CA HIS A 16 9.22 -15.43 31.02
C HIS A 16 9.51 -15.94 32.43
N GLN A 17 10.76 -15.89 32.87
CA GLN A 17 11.22 -16.39 34.18
C GLN A 17 10.70 -17.82 34.46
N ASP A 18 10.98 -18.73 33.56
CA ASP A 18 10.54 -20.15 33.60
C ASP A 18 9.00 -20.36 33.57
N THR A 19 8.22 -19.30 33.39
CA THR A 19 6.75 -19.39 33.34
C THR A 19 6.26 -19.36 31.89
N LEU A 20 5.52 -20.40 31.49
CA LEU A 20 4.88 -20.48 30.18
C LEU A 20 3.86 -19.35 30.02
N MET A 21 4.06 -18.52 28.99
CA MET A 21 3.13 -17.43 28.67
C MET A 21 1.93 -17.95 27.91
N LYS A 22 0.79 -17.30 28.13
CA LYS A 22 -0.45 -17.55 27.39
C LYS A 22 -0.84 -16.28 26.66
N GLY A 23 -1.11 -16.42 25.35
CA GLY A 23 -1.59 -15.37 24.50
C GLY A 23 -2.98 -14.87 24.89
N THR A 24 -3.60 -14.17 23.98
CA THR A 24 -4.95 -13.60 24.12
C THR A 24 -6.03 -14.56 23.63
N ASP A 25 -5.67 -15.57 22.87
CA ASP A 25 -6.60 -16.57 22.34
C ASP A 25 -7.25 -17.38 23.48
N GLU A 26 -8.58 -17.36 23.54
CA GLU A 26 -9.35 -18.07 24.57
C GLU A 26 -9.47 -19.59 24.31
N ARG A 27 -9.08 -20.05 23.10
CA ARG A 27 -9.11 -21.47 22.74
C ARG A 27 -8.01 -22.22 23.48
N GLU A 28 -8.37 -23.10 24.39
CA GLU A 28 -7.46 -23.82 25.29
C GLU A 28 -6.30 -24.53 24.56
N TYR A 29 -6.55 -25.02 23.31
CA TYR A 29 -5.56 -25.80 22.56
C TYR A 29 -4.53 -24.95 21.80
N VAL A 30 -4.70 -23.62 21.73
CA VAL A 30 -3.76 -22.68 21.11
C VAL A 30 -3.34 -21.54 22.05
N ALA A 31 -3.86 -21.51 23.25
CA ALA A 31 -3.65 -20.40 24.18
C ALA A 31 -2.20 -20.16 24.56
N ASP A 32 -1.36 -21.19 24.52
CA ASP A 32 0.08 -21.18 24.84
C ASP A 32 0.97 -21.25 23.58
N LEU A 33 0.35 -21.18 22.39
CA LEU A 33 1.05 -21.27 21.13
C LEU A 33 1.07 -19.91 20.42
N PHE A 34 2.23 -19.55 19.93
CA PHE A 34 2.44 -18.33 19.15
C PHE A 34 2.91 -18.68 17.74
N TYR A 35 2.48 -17.89 16.77
CA TYR A 35 2.96 -17.98 15.40
C TYR A 35 4.24 -17.17 15.27
N GLY A 36 5.38 -17.84 15.38
CA GLY A 36 6.70 -17.22 15.28
C GLY A 36 7.14 -17.08 13.84
N THR A 37 7.52 -15.87 13.45
CA THR A 37 8.06 -15.56 12.12
C THR A 37 9.43 -14.93 12.26
N GLY A 38 10.47 -15.64 11.84
CA GLY A 38 11.80 -15.08 11.63
C GLY A 38 11.86 -14.36 10.29
N CYS A 39 12.29 -13.10 10.28
CA CYS A 39 12.33 -12.26 9.08
C CYS A 39 13.73 -11.72 8.84
N PHE A 40 14.10 -11.52 7.57
CA PHE A 40 15.28 -10.72 7.24
C PHE A 40 15.08 -9.25 7.65
N ASP A 41 13.86 -8.75 7.47
CA ASP A 41 13.41 -7.45 7.95
C ASP A 41 11.90 -7.51 8.24
N SER A 42 11.52 -7.32 9.51
CA SER A 42 10.12 -7.42 9.91
C SER A 42 9.24 -6.28 9.38
N GLU A 43 9.81 -5.13 9.03
CA GLU A 43 9.07 -4.02 8.40
C GLU A 43 8.44 -4.47 7.07
N TYR A 44 9.12 -5.39 6.35
CA TYR A 44 8.64 -5.96 5.09
C TYR A 44 7.77 -7.21 5.28
N SER A 45 7.35 -7.53 6.49
CA SER A 45 6.35 -8.58 6.70
C SER A 45 4.99 -8.16 6.11
N PRO A 46 4.26 -9.07 5.45
CA PRO A 46 2.94 -8.79 4.89
C PRO A 46 1.95 -8.15 5.89
N LEU A 47 2.04 -8.52 7.18
CA LEU A 47 1.17 -7.98 8.22
C LEU A 47 1.46 -6.49 8.55
N PHE A 48 2.73 -6.08 8.55
CA PHE A 48 3.08 -4.67 8.72
C PHE A 48 2.84 -3.87 7.43
N LEU A 49 3.16 -4.42 6.26
CA LEU A 49 2.94 -3.75 4.97
C LEU A 49 1.46 -3.53 4.64
N SER A 50 0.58 -4.45 5.04
CA SER A 50 -0.87 -4.29 4.85
C SER A 50 -1.47 -3.27 5.81
N GLY A 51 -0.74 -2.86 6.85
CA GLY A 51 -1.25 -2.02 7.94
C GLY A 51 -2.12 -2.77 8.95
N ALA A 52 -2.16 -4.11 8.89
CA ALA A 52 -2.85 -4.92 9.88
C ALA A 52 -2.22 -4.78 11.27
N LEU A 53 -0.90 -4.65 11.29
CA LEU A 53 -0.12 -4.40 12.51
C LEU A 53 0.62 -3.08 12.39
N ARG A 54 0.82 -2.40 13.51
CA ARG A 54 1.62 -1.18 13.61
C ARG A 54 2.59 -1.28 14.78
N LEU A 55 3.86 -1.00 14.53
CA LEU A 55 4.87 -0.90 15.59
C LEU A 55 4.55 0.34 16.44
N THR A 56 4.40 0.17 17.76
CA THR A 56 4.09 1.26 18.70
C THR A 56 5.31 1.71 19.48
N GLU A 57 6.20 0.79 19.85
CA GLU A 57 7.42 1.08 20.59
C GLU A 57 8.58 0.25 20.06
N GLY A 58 9.82 0.75 20.24
CA GLY A 58 11.04 0.07 19.85
C GLY A 58 11.36 0.18 18.36
N CYS A 59 11.86 -0.91 17.77
CA CYS A 59 12.28 -0.96 16.37
C CYS A 59 12.00 -2.33 15.75
N HIS A 60 11.93 -2.35 14.42
CA HIS A 60 11.84 -3.58 13.66
C HIS A 60 13.10 -4.42 13.82
N VAL A 61 12.92 -5.75 13.80
CA VAL A 61 14.05 -6.70 13.80
C VAL A 61 14.57 -6.84 12.37
N THR A 62 15.89 -6.86 12.25
CA THR A 62 16.63 -6.99 10.99
C THR A 62 17.85 -7.86 11.22
N GLU A 63 18.60 -8.22 10.16
CA GLU A 63 19.86 -8.95 10.27
C GLU A 63 20.87 -8.27 11.22
N GLY A 64 20.81 -6.95 11.38
CA GLY A 64 21.70 -6.19 12.27
C GLY A 64 21.09 -5.80 13.62
N ASN A 65 19.84 -6.13 13.86
CA ASN A 65 19.10 -5.81 15.08
C ASN A 65 18.22 -6.99 15.49
N SER A 66 18.81 -7.88 16.29
CA SER A 66 18.15 -9.09 16.77
C SER A 66 17.17 -8.82 17.90
N GLY A 67 16.20 -9.69 18.08
CA GLY A 67 15.24 -9.64 19.17
C GLY A 67 13.88 -10.20 18.80
N ILE A 68 12.90 -9.88 19.65
CA ILE A 68 11.49 -10.25 19.44
C ILE A 68 10.61 -9.02 19.43
N ILE A 69 9.64 -9.00 18.50
CA ILE A 69 8.55 -8.05 18.49
C ILE A 69 7.28 -8.82 18.87
N LEU A 70 6.52 -8.30 19.81
CA LEU A 70 5.30 -8.94 20.32
C LEU A 70 4.17 -7.91 20.50
N TYR A 71 2.97 -8.43 20.68
CA TYR A 71 1.78 -7.62 20.91
C TYR A 71 1.88 -6.82 22.23
N GLU A 72 1.57 -5.52 22.20
CA GLU A 72 1.67 -4.64 23.38
C GLU A 72 0.76 -5.09 24.53
N GLY A 73 -0.45 -5.56 24.24
CA GLY A 73 -1.36 -6.09 25.26
C GLY A 73 -0.83 -7.36 25.95
N LEU A 74 -0.01 -8.17 25.25
CA LEU A 74 0.71 -9.29 25.85
C LEU A 74 1.81 -8.79 26.78
N ALA A 75 2.56 -7.77 26.38
CA ALA A 75 3.57 -7.13 27.21
C ALA A 75 2.96 -6.53 28.47
N GLU A 76 1.87 -5.80 28.37
CA GLU A 76 1.13 -5.28 29.53
C GLU A 76 0.66 -6.39 30.48
N LYS A 77 0.10 -7.47 29.94
CA LYS A 77 -0.40 -8.61 30.72
C LYS A 77 0.67 -9.24 31.61
N TYR A 78 1.93 -9.28 31.14
CA TYR A 78 3.03 -9.89 31.86
C TYR A 78 3.99 -8.87 32.49
N GLY A 79 3.71 -7.56 32.34
CA GLY A 79 4.53 -6.48 32.91
C GLY A 79 5.90 -6.35 32.25
N LEU A 80 5.97 -6.63 30.94
CA LEU A 80 7.18 -6.62 30.13
C LEU A 80 7.39 -5.24 29.49
N SER A 81 8.66 -4.91 29.25
CA SER A 81 9.09 -3.67 28.61
C SER A 81 10.17 -3.95 27.58
N LEU A 82 10.47 -2.98 26.72
CA LEU A 82 11.59 -3.05 25.80
C LEU A 82 12.90 -3.39 26.53
N GLY A 83 13.67 -4.33 25.99
CA GLY A 83 14.92 -4.81 26.55
C GLY A 83 14.79 -5.93 27.59
N ASP A 84 13.56 -6.29 28.00
CA ASP A 84 13.35 -7.48 28.83
C ASP A 84 13.63 -8.74 28.01
N THR A 85 14.11 -9.78 28.69
CA THR A 85 14.48 -11.05 28.06
C THR A 85 13.32 -12.03 28.13
N LEU A 86 12.98 -12.63 27.00
CA LEU A 86 12.09 -13.76 26.86
C LEU A 86 12.85 -14.99 26.39
N GLU A 87 12.28 -16.14 26.64
CA GLU A 87 12.77 -17.43 26.17
C GLU A 87 11.76 -18.01 25.18
N ILE A 88 12.23 -18.42 24.01
CA ILE A 88 11.44 -19.03 22.95
C ILE A 88 11.78 -20.51 22.85
N LYS A 89 10.77 -21.33 22.66
CA LYS A 89 10.88 -22.76 22.48
C LYS A 89 9.97 -23.28 21.38
N ASN A 90 10.42 -24.24 20.62
CA ASN A 90 9.65 -24.84 19.54
C ASN A 90 8.82 -26.03 20.04
N GLY A 91 7.72 -25.76 20.75
CA GLY A 91 6.63 -26.73 21.02
C GLY A 91 6.95 -28.02 21.77
N ASN A 92 8.17 -28.57 21.70
CA ASN A 92 8.53 -29.79 22.43
C ASN A 92 9.23 -29.51 23.75
N PRO A 93 8.92 -30.28 24.80
CA PRO A 93 9.53 -30.12 26.11
C PRO A 93 11.06 -30.25 26.13
N ASP A 94 11.62 -31.04 25.23
CA ASP A 94 13.06 -31.36 25.18
C ASP A 94 13.88 -30.40 24.30
N ASP A 95 13.20 -29.44 23.59
CA ASP A 95 13.90 -28.51 22.72
C ASP A 95 14.64 -27.41 23.51
N PRO A 96 15.75 -26.90 22.98
CA PRO A 96 16.51 -25.86 23.66
C PRO A 96 15.69 -24.56 23.73
N LEU A 97 15.82 -23.85 24.85
CA LEU A 97 15.36 -22.50 25.02
C LEU A 97 16.31 -21.54 24.29
N VAL A 98 15.77 -20.60 23.56
CA VAL A 98 16.52 -19.53 22.90
C VAL A 98 16.12 -18.21 23.57
N GLU A 99 17.10 -17.55 24.19
CA GLU A 99 16.87 -16.24 24.81
C GLU A 99 16.87 -15.13 23.75
N CYS A 100 15.95 -14.18 23.86
CA CYS A 100 15.89 -12.99 23.04
C CYS A 100 15.37 -11.79 23.81
N GLU A 101 15.85 -10.60 23.48
CA GLU A 101 15.39 -9.33 24.06
C GLU A 101 14.17 -8.79 23.30
N ILE A 102 13.27 -8.11 24.02
CA ILE A 102 12.14 -7.43 23.39
C ILE A 102 12.66 -6.20 22.66
N ALA A 103 12.69 -6.27 21.31
CA ALA A 103 13.14 -5.20 20.43
C ALA A 103 12.03 -4.21 20.09
N GLY A 104 10.77 -4.67 20.06
CA GLY A 104 9.63 -3.84 19.71
C GLY A 104 8.31 -4.37 20.20
N LEU A 105 7.33 -3.49 20.23
CA LEU A 105 5.94 -3.79 20.54
C LEU A 105 5.06 -3.34 19.39
N PHE A 106 4.00 -4.11 19.10
CA PHE A 106 3.04 -3.73 18.07
C PHE A 106 1.61 -3.72 18.63
N GLU A 107 0.77 -2.92 17.96
CA GLU A 107 -0.69 -2.97 18.13
C GLU A 107 -1.35 -3.59 16.90
N VAL A 108 -2.54 -4.13 17.08
CA VAL A 108 -3.40 -4.64 16.03
C VAL A 108 -4.34 -3.53 15.58
N ILE A 109 -4.28 -3.20 14.28
CA ILE A 109 -5.13 -2.16 13.65
C ILE A 109 -6.28 -2.80 12.87
N ALA A 110 -6.04 -3.99 12.31
CA ALA A 110 -7.03 -4.67 11.49
C ALA A 110 -8.21 -5.14 12.33
N ASP A 111 -9.42 -4.89 11.83
CA ASP A 111 -10.63 -5.54 12.33
C ASP A 111 -10.74 -6.96 11.74
N ASP A 112 -11.43 -7.86 12.43
CA ASP A 112 -11.64 -9.25 11.99
C ASP A 112 -12.34 -9.35 10.62
N ASP A 113 -13.09 -8.32 10.24
CA ASP A 113 -13.78 -8.20 8.95
C ASP A 113 -12.93 -7.59 7.83
N ASP A 114 -11.67 -7.21 8.11
CA ASP A 114 -10.76 -6.66 7.10
C ASP A 114 -10.22 -7.77 6.20
N GLU A 115 -10.84 -7.90 5.03
CA GLU A 115 -10.49 -8.91 4.02
C GLU A 115 -9.01 -8.78 3.57
N GLN A 116 -8.48 -7.57 3.52
CA GLN A 116 -7.11 -7.28 3.09
C GLN A 116 -6.08 -7.70 4.13
N ALA A 117 -6.37 -7.41 5.39
CA ALA A 117 -5.55 -7.83 6.53
C ALA A 117 -5.60 -9.37 6.69
N THR A 118 -6.78 -9.96 6.50
CA THR A 118 -6.96 -11.42 6.54
C THR A 118 -6.15 -12.12 5.44
N MET A 119 -6.06 -11.56 4.24
CA MET A 119 -5.22 -12.09 3.15
C MET A 119 -3.72 -12.00 3.46
N ALA A 120 -3.29 -10.99 4.20
CA ALA A 120 -1.90 -10.85 4.64
C ALA A 120 -1.52 -11.83 5.76
N LYS A 121 -2.51 -12.43 6.43
CA LYS A 121 -2.31 -13.33 7.58
C LYS A 121 -1.81 -14.69 7.10
N PRO A 122 -0.57 -15.10 7.46
CA PRO A 122 0.01 -16.38 7.04
C PRO A 122 -0.78 -17.60 7.53
N SER A 123 -1.48 -17.45 8.65
CA SER A 123 -2.35 -18.51 9.22
C SER A 123 -3.59 -17.90 9.85
N THR A 124 -4.75 -18.40 9.49
CA THR A 124 -6.03 -18.02 10.10
C THR A 124 -6.30 -18.75 11.42
N LEU A 125 -5.40 -19.65 11.84
CA LEU A 125 -5.53 -20.39 13.09
C LEU A 125 -5.22 -19.52 14.31
N TYR A 126 -4.38 -18.50 14.15
CA TYR A 126 -3.92 -17.61 15.22
C TYR A 126 -4.53 -16.23 15.07
N ASP A 127 -4.93 -15.62 16.18
CA ASP A 127 -5.32 -14.22 16.22
C ASP A 127 -4.08 -13.33 16.05
N TYR A 128 -4.26 -12.08 15.60
CA TYR A 128 -3.14 -11.18 15.31
C TYR A 128 -2.24 -10.94 16.52
N GLU A 129 -2.80 -10.93 17.71
CA GLU A 129 -2.09 -10.74 18.98
C GLU A 129 -1.15 -11.89 19.34
N ASN A 130 -1.34 -13.07 18.74
CA ASN A 130 -0.51 -14.26 18.95
C ASN A 130 0.58 -14.45 17.92
N TYR A 131 0.81 -13.43 17.05
CA TYR A 131 1.98 -13.39 16.18
C TYR A 131 3.17 -12.78 16.92
N ILE A 132 4.33 -13.32 16.65
CA ILE A 132 5.62 -12.76 17.07
C ILE A 132 6.58 -12.70 15.90
N PHE A 133 7.45 -11.71 15.89
CA PHE A 133 8.48 -11.55 14.87
C PHE A 133 9.85 -11.55 15.51
N THR A 134 10.77 -12.29 14.91
CA THR A 134 12.18 -12.31 15.31
C THR A 134 13.08 -12.11 14.09
N ASP A 135 14.37 -11.92 14.31
CA ASP A 135 15.35 -12.07 13.24
C ASP A 135 15.49 -13.54 12.80
N MET A 136 16.07 -13.74 11.61
CA MET A 136 16.23 -15.07 11.01
C MET A 136 17.12 -15.99 11.82
N ASP A 137 18.16 -15.45 12.46
CA ASP A 137 19.14 -16.26 13.24
C ASP A 137 18.47 -16.80 14.50
N THR A 138 17.72 -15.96 15.21
CA THR A 138 16.94 -16.37 16.39
C THR A 138 15.93 -17.47 16.02
N MET A 139 15.12 -17.27 14.97
CA MET A 139 14.13 -18.28 14.58
C MET A 139 14.78 -19.56 14.05
N SER A 140 15.90 -19.45 13.36
CA SER A 140 16.67 -20.61 12.90
C SER A 140 17.23 -21.42 14.09
N ALA A 141 17.67 -20.76 15.15
CA ALA A 141 18.11 -21.44 16.36
C ALA A 141 16.96 -22.18 17.06
N VAL A 142 15.77 -21.55 17.14
CA VAL A 142 14.54 -22.17 17.71
C VAL A 142 14.12 -23.40 16.91
N SER A 143 14.20 -23.33 15.57
CA SER A 143 13.77 -24.42 14.69
C SER A 143 14.88 -25.43 14.35
N ALA A 144 16.11 -25.21 14.77
CA ALA A 144 17.26 -26.05 14.42
C ALA A 144 17.06 -27.57 14.61
N PRO A 145 16.39 -28.06 15.68
CA PRO A 145 16.15 -29.49 15.86
C PRO A 145 15.32 -30.13 14.71
N TYR A 146 14.48 -29.31 14.01
CA TYR A 146 13.58 -29.76 12.97
C TYR A 146 14.12 -29.51 11.56
N THR A 147 14.87 -28.41 11.36
CA THR A 147 15.42 -28.04 10.04
C THR A 147 16.60 -28.91 9.64
N ALA A 148 17.32 -29.51 10.60
CA ALA A 148 18.41 -30.42 10.32
C ALA A 148 17.99 -31.63 9.46
N SER A 149 16.69 -31.98 9.46
CA SER A 149 16.17 -33.10 8.65
C SER A 149 15.48 -32.63 7.35
N ASN A 150 15.09 -31.35 7.20
CA ASN A 150 14.19 -30.88 6.15
C ASN A 150 14.70 -29.71 5.28
N GLY A 151 15.91 -29.17 5.50
CA GLY A 151 16.48 -28.09 4.68
C GLY A 151 16.72 -26.78 5.42
N ASN A 152 17.08 -25.73 4.70
CA ASN A 152 17.66 -24.48 5.20
C ASN A 152 16.75 -23.54 6.01
N GLY A 153 15.58 -23.97 6.47
CA GLY A 153 14.74 -23.16 7.34
C GLY A 153 13.99 -21.99 6.70
N ILE A 154 14.22 -21.65 5.45
CA ILE A 154 13.45 -20.61 4.74
C ILE A 154 12.15 -21.22 4.25
N THR A 155 11.02 -20.66 4.69
CA THR A 155 9.69 -21.13 4.30
C THR A 155 9.07 -20.29 3.19
N SER A 156 9.40 -19.00 3.13
CA SER A 156 8.97 -18.13 2.04
C SER A 156 10.00 -17.06 1.70
N VAL A 157 9.92 -16.57 0.49
CA VAL A 157 10.68 -15.41 0.01
C VAL A 157 9.70 -14.47 -0.67
N ASP A 158 9.60 -13.25 -0.16
CA ASP A 158 8.75 -12.20 -0.71
C ASP A 158 9.61 -11.27 -1.57
N PHE A 159 9.19 -11.07 -2.82
CA PHE A 159 9.86 -10.16 -3.75
C PHE A 159 9.00 -8.92 -3.96
N PHE A 160 9.58 -7.76 -3.76
CA PHE A 160 8.91 -6.47 -3.95
C PHE A 160 9.24 -5.88 -5.31
N VAL A 161 8.19 -5.53 -6.04
CA VAL A 161 8.28 -5.01 -7.41
C VAL A 161 7.60 -3.64 -7.44
N SER A 162 8.35 -2.59 -7.78
CA SER A 162 7.83 -1.22 -7.85
C SER A 162 6.86 -0.96 -9.00
N ASP A 163 6.96 -1.74 -10.06
CA ASP A 163 6.12 -1.61 -11.26
C ASP A 163 5.24 -2.84 -11.41
N ALA A 164 4.02 -2.74 -10.90
CA ALA A 164 3.06 -3.84 -10.97
C ALA A 164 2.73 -4.29 -12.41
N ALA A 165 2.90 -3.41 -13.41
CA ALA A 165 2.72 -3.79 -14.80
C ALA A 165 3.75 -4.83 -15.30
N LYS A 166 4.90 -4.94 -14.61
CA LYS A 166 5.94 -5.92 -14.92
C LYS A 166 5.81 -7.22 -14.13
N LEU A 167 4.90 -7.26 -13.16
CA LEU A 167 4.77 -8.39 -12.24
C LEU A 167 4.58 -9.72 -12.97
N GLU A 168 3.66 -9.78 -13.93
CA GLU A 168 3.39 -10.98 -14.71
C GLU A 168 4.62 -11.46 -15.51
N SER A 169 5.38 -10.53 -16.10
CA SER A 169 6.59 -10.87 -16.84
C SER A 169 7.71 -11.40 -15.92
N ILE A 170 7.82 -10.84 -14.70
CA ILE A 170 8.78 -11.30 -13.69
C ILE A 170 8.40 -12.70 -13.19
N VAL A 171 7.12 -12.93 -12.92
CA VAL A 171 6.62 -14.26 -12.53
C VAL A 171 6.94 -15.32 -13.56
N GLN A 172 6.71 -15.02 -14.86
CA GLN A 172 7.04 -15.92 -15.95
C GLN A 172 8.56 -16.18 -16.04
N GLU A 173 9.39 -15.17 -15.84
CA GLU A 173 10.85 -15.32 -15.84
C GLU A 173 11.31 -16.22 -14.69
N VAL A 174 10.78 -16.01 -13.48
CA VAL A 174 11.09 -16.84 -12.30
C VAL A 174 10.60 -18.27 -12.50
N GLN A 175 9.38 -18.49 -13.01
CA GLN A 175 8.84 -19.83 -13.30
C GLN A 175 9.64 -20.59 -14.34
N ASN A 176 10.27 -19.90 -15.29
CA ASN A 176 11.14 -20.51 -16.30
C ASN A 176 12.55 -20.84 -15.76
N SER A 177 12.86 -20.47 -14.52
CA SER A 177 14.13 -20.82 -13.90
C SER A 177 14.25 -22.34 -13.70
N THR A 178 15.32 -22.92 -14.23
CA THR A 178 15.62 -24.36 -14.10
C THR A 178 16.33 -24.72 -12.81
N SER A 179 16.71 -23.72 -12.00
CA SER A 179 17.41 -23.91 -10.74
C SER A 179 16.48 -24.16 -9.54
N ILE A 180 15.18 -23.97 -9.74
CA ILE A 180 14.15 -24.16 -8.70
C ILE A 180 13.32 -25.41 -9.02
N ASP A 181 13.15 -26.26 -8.02
CA ASP A 181 12.23 -27.40 -8.13
C ASP A 181 10.78 -26.95 -7.85
N TRP A 182 10.07 -26.60 -8.90
CA TRP A 182 8.68 -26.15 -8.84
C TRP A 182 7.67 -27.22 -8.40
N ASN A 183 8.09 -28.47 -8.14
CA ASN A 183 7.23 -29.46 -7.49
C ASN A 183 7.15 -29.25 -5.97
N SER A 184 8.16 -28.58 -5.42
CA SER A 184 8.29 -28.32 -3.98
C SER A 184 7.91 -26.90 -3.59
N TYR A 185 7.81 -25.97 -4.56
CA TYR A 185 7.52 -24.57 -4.32
C TYR A 185 6.40 -24.07 -5.21
N TYR A 186 5.69 -23.04 -4.74
CA TYR A 186 4.67 -22.35 -5.53
C TYR A 186 4.89 -20.83 -5.44
N ILE A 187 4.41 -20.12 -6.46
CA ILE A 187 4.45 -18.66 -6.49
C ILE A 187 3.05 -18.16 -6.20
N THR A 188 2.94 -17.29 -5.21
CA THR A 188 1.72 -16.50 -4.97
C THR A 188 1.97 -15.07 -5.44
N VAL A 189 1.04 -14.52 -6.18
CA VAL A 189 1.10 -13.15 -6.68
C VAL A 189 0.06 -12.34 -5.93
N SER A 190 0.50 -11.35 -5.16
CA SER A 190 -0.39 -10.42 -4.48
C SER A 190 -0.48 -9.13 -5.29
N ASN A 191 -1.40 -9.09 -6.26
CA ASN A 191 -1.70 -7.92 -7.07
C ASN A 191 -3.11 -7.36 -6.81
N GLU A 192 -3.89 -7.97 -5.93
CA GLU A 192 -5.29 -7.61 -5.67
C GLU A 192 -5.44 -6.17 -5.21
N VAL A 193 -4.55 -5.71 -4.32
CA VAL A 193 -4.53 -4.32 -3.85
C VAL A 193 -4.25 -3.38 -5.02
N TYR A 194 -3.28 -3.75 -5.88
CA TYR A 194 -2.96 -2.97 -7.07
C TYR A 194 -4.12 -2.94 -8.05
N GLU A 195 -4.78 -4.07 -8.30
CA GLU A 195 -5.94 -4.15 -9.20
C GLU A 195 -7.11 -3.33 -8.67
N ARG A 196 -7.41 -3.39 -7.37
CA ARG A 196 -8.44 -2.56 -6.73
C ARG A 196 -8.12 -1.06 -6.83
N ILE A 197 -6.89 -0.67 -6.51
CA ILE A 197 -6.45 0.72 -6.62
C ILE A 197 -6.44 1.16 -8.09
N SER A 198 -5.91 0.33 -8.97
CA SER A 198 -5.82 0.60 -10.41
C SER A 198 -7.22 0.74 -11.03
N SER A 199 -8.17 -0.15 -10.69
CA SER A 199 -9.55 -0.05 -11.15
C SER A 199 -10.25 1.20 -10.61
N SER A 200 -10.09 1.53 -9.33
CA SER A 200 -10.63 2.76 -8.73
C SER A 200 -10.08 4.03 -9.39
N ILE A 201 -8.78 4.03 -9.72
CA ILE A 201 -8.14 5.12 -10.46
C ILE A 201 -8.67 5.19 -11.90
N ALA A 202 -8.83 4.04 -12.57
CA ALA A 202 -9.36 3.97 -13.93
C ALA A 202 -10.80 4.48 -13.99
N ASP A 203 -11.65 4.09 -13.04
CA ASP A 203 -13.03 4.56 -12.91
C ASP A 203 -13.07 6.07 -12.65
N THR A 204 -12.26 6.57 -11.73
CA THR A 204 -12.14 8.00 -11.45
C THR A 204 -11.67 8.77 -12.67
N THR A 205 -10.68 8.25 -13.41
CA THR A 205 -10.17 8.86 -14.64
C THR A 205 -11.26 8.92 -15.73
N THR A 206 -12.05 7.86 -15.85
CA THR A 206 -13.18 7.81 -16.80
C THR A 206 -14.25 8.83 -16.44
N LEU A 207 -14.62 8.96 -15.16
CA LEU A 207 -15.56 9.97 -14.68
C LEU A 207 -15.05 11.40 -14.95
N VAL A 208 -13.80 11.68 -14.60
CA VAL A 208 -13.18 12.99 -14.83
C VAL A 208 -13.11 13.32 -16.31
N THR A 209 -12.71 12.36 -17.15
CA THR A 209 -12.65 12.55 -18.61
C THR A 209 -14.03 12.83 -19.19
N THR A 210 -15.04 12.08 -18.77
CA THR A 210 -16.43 12.30 -19.20
C THR A 210 -16.92 13.69 -18.78
N LEU A 211 -16.64 14.12 -17.55
CA LEU A 211 -16.98 15.44 -17.06
C LEU A 211 -16.29 16.56 -17.88
N ILE A 212 -15.01 16.40 -18.21
CA ILE A 212 -14.27 17.35 -19.05
C ILE A 212 -14.91 17.47 -20.43
N VAL A 213 -15.29 16.35 -21.05
CA VAL A 213 -15.96 16.35 -22.36
C VAL A 213 -17.29 17.09 -22.28
N VAL A 214 -18.13 16.80 -21.28
CA VAL A 214 -19.42 17.48 -21.10
C VAL A 214 -19.23 18.97 -20.88
N ILE A 215 -18.32 19.38 -20.00
CA ILE A 215 -18.04 20.81 -19.75
C ILE A 215 -17.55 21.51 -21.02
N THR A 216 -16.68 20.84 -21.80
CA THR A 216 -16.14 21.38 -23.05
C THR A 216 -17.28 21.62 -24.07
N VAL A 217 -18.19 20.66 -24.25
CA VAL A 217 -19.33 20.79 -25.14
C VAL A 217 -20.23 21.92 -24.71
N VAL A 218 -20.62 21.98 -23.43
CA VAL A 218 -21.47 23.05 -22.88
C VAL A 218 -20.80 24.42 -23.06
N SER A 219 -19.51 24.53 -22.78
CA SER A 219 -18.73 25.76 -22.96
C SER A 219 -18.71 26.22 -24.42
N MET A 220 -18.55 25.27 -25.36
CA MET A 220 -18.58 25.56 -26.79
C MET A 220 -19.97 26.15 -27.22
N VAL A 221 -21.07 25.56 -26.75
CA VAL A 221 -22.40 26.04 -27.02
C VAL A 221 -22.60 27.46 -26.46
N LEU A 222 -22.14 27.70 -25.21
CA LEU A 222 -22.25 29.04 -24.60
C LEU A 222 -21.44 30.09 -25.37
N ILE A 223 -20.22 29.75 -25.80
CA ILE A 223 -19.39 30.65 -26.60
C ILE A 223 -20.09 30.99 -27.93
N ILE A 224 -20.67 30.00 -28.62
CA ILE A 224 -21.43 30.23 -29.88
C ILE A 224 -22.60 31.13 -29.63
N LEU A 225 -23.34 30.93 -28.55
CA LEU A 225 -24.51 31.80 -28.21
C LEU A 225 -24.07 33.24 -27.92
N ILE A 226 -23.02 33.44 -27.13
CA ILE A 226 -22.50 34.77 -26.79
C ILE A 226 -22.00 35.49 -28.05
N LEU A 227 -21.23 34.81 -28.91
CA LEU A 227 -20.73 35.36 -30.15
C LEU A 227 -21.92 35.71 -31.08
N SER A 228 -22.95 34.86 -31.20
CA SER A 228 -24.16 35.10 -31.98
C SER A 228 -24.90 36.36 -31.51
N MET A 229 -25.03 36.53 -30.17
CA MET A 229 -25.62 37.74 -29.60
C MET A 229 -24.79 38.99 -29.89
N SER A 230 -23.46 38.89 -29.73
CA SER A 230 -22.54 40.02 -30.01
C SER A 230 -22.63 40.47 -31.46
N ILE A 231 -22.61 39.53 -32.40
CA ILE A 231 -22.75 39.84 -33.83
C ILE A 231 -24.12 40.49 -34.13
N ARG A 232 -25.20 39.98 -33.51
CA ARG A 232 -26.55 40.55 -33.69
C ARG A 232 -26.63 41.98 -33.19
N SER A 233 -26.01 42.31 -32.07
CA SER A 233 -26.02 43.65 -31.49
C SER A 233 -25.29 44.69 -32.36
N ARG A 234 -24.24 44.26 -33.10
CA ARG A 234 -23.43 45.13 -33.96
C ARG A 234 -23.78 45.11 -35.43
N LYS A 235 -24.97 44.60 -35.80
CA LYS A 235 -25.44 44.53 -37.20
C LYS A 235 -25.38 45.88 -37.92
N ARG A 236 -25.71 46.98 -37.21
CA ARG A 236 -25.69 48.32 -37.79
C ARG A 236 -24.29 48.78 -38.13
N GLU A 237 -23.30 48.53 -37.26
CA GLU A 237 -21.89 48.87 -37.50
C GLU A 237 -21.34 48.06 -38.68
N THR A 238 -21.61 46.76 -38.70
CA THR A 238 -21.23 45.87 -39.80
C THR A 238 -21.85 46.34 -41.13
N GLY A 239 -23.11 46.78 -41.13
CA GLY A 239 -23.79 47.32 -42.32
C GLY A 239 -23.14 48.60 -42.83
N ILE A 240 -22.73 49.53 -41.96
CA ILE A 240 -21.99 50.76 -42.31
C ILE A 240 -20.65 50.43 -42.93
N LEU A 241 -19.87 49.51 -42.32
CA LEU A 241 -18.56 49.12 -42.86
C LEU A 241 -18.66 48.51 -44.28
N LEU A 242 -19.66 47.67 -44.48
CA LEU A 242 -19.93 47.11 -45.81
C LEU A 242 -20.39 48.15 -46.82
N ALA A 243 -21.17 49.15 -46.41
CA ALA A 243 -21.64 50.25 -47.26
C ALA A 243 -20.49 51.19 -47.69
N VAL A 244 -19.46 51.35 -46.88
CA VAL A 244 -18.22 52.10 -47.18
C VAL A 244 -17.28 51.29 -48.08
N GLY A 245 -17.60 50.01 -48.40
CA GLY A 245 -16.83 49.21 -49.34
C GLY A 245 -15.79 48.28 -48.69
N ILE A 246 -15.81 48.12 -47.38
CA ILE A 246 -14.90 47.17 -46.70
C ILE A 246 -15.31 45.77 -47.10
N ALA A 247 -14.32 44.95 -47.52
CA ALA A 247 -14.55 43.56 -47.92
C ALA A 247 -15.03 42.69 -46.76
N LYS A 248 -16.01 41.81 -47.00
CA LYS A 248 -16.58 40.88 -45.99
C LYS A 248 -15.50 40.09 -45.20
N PRO A 249 -14.39 39.59 -45.81
CA PRO A 249 -13.35 38.91 -45.07
C PRO A 249 -12.66 39.77 -44.00
N ALA A 250 -12.49 41.06 -44.27
CA ALA A 250 -11.89 42.00 -43.35
C ALA A 250 -12.76 42.22 -42.08
N VAL A 251 -14.08 42.28 -42.25
CA VAL A 251 -15.01 42.37 -41.13
C VAL A 251 -15.01 41.07 -40.29
N ILE A 252 -14.94 39.89 -40.93
CA ILE A 252 -14.82 38.61 -40.24
C ILE A 252 -13.53 38.54 -39.45
N LEU A 253 -12.41 38.94 -40.08
CA LEU A 253 -11.08 38.94 -39.44
C LEU A 253 -11.07 39.84 -38.20
N GLN A 254 -11.77 41.00 -38.24
CA GLN A 254 -11.89 41.88 -37.08
C GLN A 254 -12.53 41.15 -35.89
N TYR A 255 -13.66 40.43 -36.08
CA TYR A 255 -14.31 39.67 -35.01
C TYR A 255 -13.44 38.51 -34.49
N VAL A 256 -12.70 37.83 -35.38
CA VAL A 256 -11.78 36.78 -34.98
C VAL A 256 -10.66 37.35 -34.12
N LEU A 257 -10.06 38.48 -34.51
CA LEU A 257 -9.00 39.14 -33.73
C LEU A 257 -9.50 39.62 -32.36
N GLU A 258 -10.72 40.20 -32.30
CA GLU A 258 -11.33 40.63 -31.05
C GLU A 258 -11.52 39.44 -30.09
N THR A 259 -12.01 38.30 -30.58
CA THR A 259 -12.18 37.07 -29.82
C THR A 259 -10.83 36.50 -29.36
N LEU A 260 -9.82 36.55 -30.21
CA LEU A 260 -8.49 36.06 -29.93
C LEU A 260 -7.79 36.89 -28.83
N LEU A 261 -7.97 38.22 -28.84
CA LEU A 261 -7.48 39.10 -27.78
C LEU A 261 -8.10 38.79 -26.43
N ILE A 262 -9.41 38.52 -26.41
CA ILE A 262 -10.10 38.11 -25.16
C ILE A 262 -9.52 36.75 -24.69
N ALA A 263 -9.32 35.81 -25.59
CA ALA A 263 -8.74 34.48 -25.26
C ALA A 263 -7.34 34.58 -24.67
N VAL A 264 -6.48 35.45 -25.21
CA VAL A 264 -5.11 35.68 -24.74
C VAL A 264 -5.07 36.15 -23.28
N VAL A 265 -6.08 36.88 -22.83
CA VAL A 265 -6.21 37.32 -21.43
C VAL A 265 -6.87 36.26 -20.57
N ALA A 266 -7.92 35.62 -21.10
CA ALA A 266 -8.71 34.64 -20.34
C ALA A 266 -7.94 33.34 -20.03
N PHE A 267 -7.13 32.84 -20.97
CA PHE A 267 -6.36 31.59 -20.80
C PHE A 267 -5.38 31.63 -19.61
N PRO A 268 -4.51 32.61 -19.46
CA PRO A 268 -3.61 32.70 -18.31
C PRO A 268 -4.36 32.78 -16.98
N LEU A 269 -5.46 33.57 -16.94
CA LEU A 269 -6.28 33.69 -15.71
C LEU A 269 -6.94 32.36 -15.35
N ALA A 270 -7.46 31.62 -16.34
CA ALA A 270 -8.05 30.30 -16.13
C ALA A 270 -6.99 29.29 -15.66
N TYR A 271 -5.79 29.33 -16.23
CA TYR A 271 -4.67 28.45 -15.81
C TYR A 271 -4.25 28.73 -14.36
N LEU A 272 -4.08 29.99 -13.97
CA LEU A 272 -3.71 30.37 -12.62
C LEU A 272 -4.76 29.96 -11.58
N SER A 273 -6.04 30.21 -11.88
CA SER A 273 -7.13 29.81 -10.99
C SER A 273 -7.26 28.29 -10.86
N SER A 274 -7.09 27.54 -11.96
CA SER A 274 -7.11 26.08 -11.97
C SER A 274 -5.99 25.50 -11.09
N LYS A 275 -4.78 26.06 -11.17
CA LYS A 275 -3.65 25.61 -10.35
C LYS A 275 -3.89 25.84 -8.84
N GLN A 276 -4.52 26.97 -8.48
CA GLN A 276 -4.85 27.25 -7.07
C GLN A 276 -5.94 26.29 -6.54
N VAL A 277 -6.98 26.04 -7.33
CA VAL A 277 -8.05 25.10 -6.97
C VAL A 277 -7.50 23.68 -6.83
N ALA A 278 -6.68 23.23 -7.80
CA ALA A 278 -6.05 21.91 -7.75
C ALA A 278 -5.14 21.75 -6.51
N GLY A 279 -4.37 22.78 -6.16
CA GLY A 279 -3.54 22.77 -4.95
C GLY A 279 -4.37 22.71 -3.67
N ALA A 280 -5.46 23.47 -3.58
CA ALA A 280 -6.36 23.46 -2.43
C ALA A 280 -7.06 22.09 -2.26
N LEU A 281 -7.52 21.48 -3.37
CA LEU A 281 -8.11 20.14 -3.34
C LEU A 281 -7.08 19.08 -2.93
N GLY A 282 -5.85 19.14 -3.46
CA GLY A 282 -4.78 18.22 -3.09
C GLY A 282 -4.44 18.27 -1.61
N THR A 283 -4.45 19.46 -0.98
CA THR A 283 -4.21 19.60 0.47
C THR A 283 -5.40 19.13 1.33
N LEU A 284 -6.63 19.19 0.82
CA LEU A 284 -7.81 18.69 1.51
C LEU A 284 -7.86 17.16 1.50
N PHE A 285 -7.57 16.55 0.36
CA PHE A 285 -7.56 15.08 0.24
C PHE A 285 -6.31 14.44 0.82
N GLY A 286 -5.14 15.09 0.78
CA GLY A 286 -3.91 14.59 1.39
C GLY A 286 -3.85 14.73 2.92
N LYS A 287 -4.84 15.37 3.58
CA LYS A 287 -5.01 15.37 5.04
C LYS A 287 -6.08 14.39 5.52
N ALA A 288 -6.80 13.76 4.60
CA ALA A 288 -7.86 12.80 4.91
C ALA A 288 -7.43 11.34 4.62
N ALA A 289 -6.22 11.17 4.12
CA ALA A 289 -5.49 9.90 4.00
C ALA A 289 -4.32 9.90 5.02
#